data_b80bbdeaf6324ab9c66bc79f1b45578c
#
_entry.id   b80bbdeaf6324ab9c66bc79f1b45578c
#
_cell.length_a   1.000
_cell.length_b   1.000
_cell.length_c   1.000
_cell.angle_alpha   90.00
_cell.angle_beta   90.00
_cell.angle_gamma   90.00
#
_symmetry.space_group_name_H-M   'P 1'
#
loop_
_entity.id
_entity.type
_entity.pdbx_description
1 polymer ?
#
loop_
_entity_poly.entity_id
_entity_poly.type
_entity_poly.pdbx_seq_one_letter_code
_entity_poly.pdbx_strand_id
1 'polypeptide(L)'
;MSEQRFSRSERVREGYDCDHWASIDLMVLPDSIRGQTENRIKAIRAFLKEGASLDEIQIKYGIPRSTLYRAIERCEAPDKSGSPVGWAAAIPYMRSGEKKYHRTAPAGSSSQQGYSGVFTQLVEQHQGLADWLKAQASKYKPRKSGGDYFIAIHKAFVRECIECGVKEDEYPRNQKTKGISGLRKWLQNKHQELRAEQELQSYASNENARDIDPSDILEQVEADGHKLDIRLVIRDVDAYGEPVEYEILRVWLIGLIEKFSRCVLGYSLALGHNYDQVDLLTAIYRALSPHTRPPVRIPDTRYHDQGGFPSEAAGAWQTWSTLKLDNAWAHKARHVIEVLTDRLGCVVEFGRPHTPNDRPIVERFFLYLVQNFSHRVIGTTGSESKDEIKARLSPKSKSPLKMLLSLDELESALDIVISDYNGRPHSAIQNHAPLDLYLLRLSARALPPNTLPVRFQHEAAFTKVREIKTVKTNAKYGGAFINFAYQKYRNPDVLRGNSAGQKMIIEYSRRDVSSINLLDEFGRFVGVLTPPPPYSTTAHSYKLQTEISKAVKDGQFRFSDNESFIEAVRRFQLKGNTISRARATNFYKHVGDVSSRPPVEETTLPAEPEPQHDRVKLSKVFTF
;
A
#
# COMPACT_ATOMS: atom_id res chain seq x y z
N MET A 1 67.71 -15.87 26.06
CA MET A 1 66.30 -16.22 26.25
C MET A 1 65.68 -16.39 24.88
N SER A 2 65.38 -17.63 24.47
CA SER A 2 64.78 -17.93 23.15
C SER A 2 63.31 -17.47 23.14
N GLU A 3 62.96 -16.53 22.26
CA GLU A 3 61.59 -16.18 21.98
C GLU A 3 60.84 -17.43 21.50
N GLN A 4 59.96 -17.97 22.32
CA GLN A 4 59.01 -19.02 21.93
C GLN A 4 58.12 -18.45 20.80
N ARG A 5 58.37 -18.90 19.56
CA ARG A 5 57.50 -18.59 18.41
C ARG A 5 56.21 -19.37 18.56
N PHE A 6 55.17 -18.72 19.13
CA PHE A 6 53.83 -19.26 19.15
C PHE A 6 53.32 -19.58 17.73
N SER A 7 52.69 -20.72 17.59
CA SER A 7 52.03 -21.08 16.34
C SER A 7 50.88 -20.12 16.04
N ARG A 8 50.44 -20.02 14.77
CA ARG A 8 49.31 -19.15 14.42
C ARG A 8 48.03 -19.55 15.16
N SER A 9 47.83 -20.85 15.45
CA SER A 9 46.70 -21.38 16.20
C SER A 9 46.72 -20.94 17.68
N GLU A 10 47.84 -20.92 18.32
CA GLU A 10 48.03 -20.44 19.70
C GLU A 10 47.74 -18.94 19.79
N ARG A 11 48.32 -18.15 18.90
CA ARG A 11 48.05 -16.70 18.84
C ARG A 11 46.59 -16.34 18.62
N VAL A 12 45.86 -17.12 17.83
CA VAL A 12 44.41 -16.89 17.62
C VAL A 12 43.61 -17.32 18.85
N ARG A 13 43.97 -18.40 19.55
CA ARG A 13 43.29 -18.81 20.77
C ARG A 13 43.51 -17.83 21.92
N GLU A 14 44.70 -17.30 22.07
CA GLU A 14 45.03 -16.33 23.12
C GLU A 14 44.52 -14.92 22.81
N GLY A 15 44.40 -14.57 21.54
CA GLY A 15 44.02 -13.23 21.09
C GLY A 15 42.53 -12.97 20.95
N TYR A 16 41.67 -13.99 20.97
CA TYR A 16 40.23 -13.83 20.73
C TYR A 16 39.38 -14.52 21.80
N ASP A 17 38.46 -13.77 22.38
CA ASP A 17 37.51 -14.28 23.35
C ASP A 17 36.07 -14.16 22.84
N CYS A 18 35.44 -15.29 22.61
CA CYS A 18 34.06 -15.33 22.09
C CYS A 18 32.96 -15.09 23.14
N ASP A 19 33.31 -14.90 24.42
CA ASP A 19 32.33 -14.64 25.48
C ASP A 19 31.73 -13.24 25.40
N HIS A 20 32.44 -12.29 24.81
CA HIS A 20 32.00 -10.92 24.60
C HIS A 20 31.20 -10.72 23.31
N TRP A 21 31.05 -11.77 22.50
CA TRP A 21 30.34 -11.66 21.23
C TRP A 21 28.84 -11.69 21.43
N ALA A 22 28.15 -10.71 20.82
CA ALA A 22 26.70 -10.64 20.87
C ALA A 22 26.04 -11.93 20.34
N SER A 23 25.09 -12.47 21.07
CA SER A 23 24.32 -13.66 20.68
C SER A 23 23.43 -13.37 19.48
N ILE A 24 23.14 -14.41 18.68
CA ILE A 24 22.17 -14.34 17.58
C ILE A 24 21.04 -15.33 17.82
N ASP A 25 19.85 -14.96 17.47
CA ASP A 25 18.71 -15.89 17.43
C ASP A 25 18.76 -16.69 16.12
N LEU A 26 19.13 -17.95 16.23
CA LEU A 26 19.20 -18.87 15.09
C LEU A 26 17.84 -19.17 14.47
N MET A 27 16.75 -18.98 15.22
CA MET A 27 15.39 -19.25 14.74
C MET A 27 14.91 -18.21 13.70
N VAL A 28 15.54 -17.03 13.70
CA VAL A 28 15.26 -15.97 12.70
C VAL A 28 15.89 -16.30 11.35
N LEU A 29 16.85 -17.22 11.30
CA LEU A 29 17.56 -17.56 10.05
C LEU A 29 16.76 -18.56 9.21
N PRO A 30 16.77 -18.40 7.87
CA PRO A 30 16.23 -19.40 6.95
C PRO A 30 16.85 -20.78 7.18
N ASP A 31 16.04 -21.84 7.06
CA ASP A 31 16.48 -23.23 7.32
C ASP A 31 17.71 -23.61 6.50
N SER A 32 17.83 -23.10 5.27
CA SER A 32 18.94 -23.37 4.35
C SER A 32 20.32 -22.92 4.88
N ILE A 33 20.36 -21.91 5.74
CA ILE A 33 21.61 -21.38 6.32
C ILE A 33 21.75 -21.58 7.82
N ARG A 34 20.65 -21.89 8.52
CA ARG A 34 20.60 -22.11 9.98
C ARG A 34 21.59 -23.18 10.40
N GLY A 35 21.48 -24.37 9.80
CA GLY A 35 22.37 -25.50 10.11
C GLY A 35 23.86 -25.19 9.85
N GLN A 36 24.17 -24.48 8.78
CA GLN A 36 25.54 -24.07 8.48
C GLN A 36 26.07 -23.04 9.48
N THR A 37 25.22 -22.12 9.93
CA THR A 37 25.59 -21.10 10.93
C THR A 37 25.84 -21.75 12.27
N GLU A 38 24.94 -22.63 12.72
CA GLU A 38 25.07 -23.38 13.96
C GLU A 38 26.36 -24.22 13.98
N ASN A 39 26.63 -24.92 12.88
CA ASN A 39 27.85 -25.71 12.72
C ASN A 39 29.12 -24.86 12.82
N ARG A 40 29.13 -23.64 12.23
CA ARG A 40 30.26 -22.69 12.36
C ARG A 40 30.43 -22.19 13.78
N ILE A 41 29.35 -21.85 14.47
CA ILE A 41 29.41 -21.42 15.88
C ILE A 41 29.99 -22.51 16.75
N LYS A 42 29.52 -23.76 16.60
CA LYS A 42 30.07 -24.93 17.32
C LYS A 42 31.56 -25.12 17.04
N ALA A 43 31.98 -25.03 15.78
CA ALA A 43 33.38 -25.16 15.39
C ALA A 43 34.30 -24.05 15.98
N ILE A 44 33.82 -22.80 15.97
CA ILE A 44 34.58 -21.69 16.56
C ILE A 44 34.70 -21.86 18.08
N ARG A 45 33.64 -22.24 18.77
CA ARG A 45 33.66 -22.51 20.23
C ARG A 45 34.60 -23.66 20.56
N ALA A 46 34.51 -24.77 19.82
CA ALA A 46 35.38 -25.91 20.02
C ALA A 46 36.85 -25.53 19.84
N PHE A 47 37.18 -24.67 18.84
CA PHE A 47 38.54 -24.19 18.61
C PHE A 47 39.03 -23.23 19.70
N LEU A 48 38.24 -22.23 20.09
CA LEU A 48 38.63 -21.16 21.00
C LEU A 48 38.58 -21.57 22.48
N LYS A 49 37.56 -22.34 22.88
CA LYS A 49 37.27 -22.68 24.29
C LYS A 49 37.66 -24.11 24.65
N GLU A 50 37.38 -25.07 23.77
CA GLU A 50 37.60 -26.49 24.07
C GLU A 50 39.00 -26.99 23.65
N GLY A 51 39.79 -26.16 23.02
CA GLY A 51 41.15 -26.48 22.59
C GLY A 51 41.25 -27.47 21.43
N ALA A 52 40.13 -27.72 20.70
CA ALA A 52 40.15 -28.68 19.61
C ALA A 52 41.17 -28.31 18.50
N SER A 53 41.85 -29.31 17.97
CA SER A 53 42.83 -29.12 16.90
C SER A 53 42.15 -28.74 15.58
N LEU A 54 42.89 -28.15 14.65
CA LEU A 54 42.36 -27.77 13.34
C LEU A 54 41.90 -28.98 12.51
N ASP A 55 42.58 -30.12 12.70
CA ASP A 55 42.22 -31.36 12.01
C ASP A 55 40.94 -31.96 12.58
N GLU A 56 40.76 -31.93 13.90
CA GLU A 56 39.48 -32.32 14.55
C GLU A 56 38.33 -31.44 14.10
N ILE A 57 38.52 -30.12 13.99
CA ILE A 57 37.50 -29.19 13.48
C ILE A 57 37.14 -29.52 12.04
N GLN A 58 38.12 -29.82 11.21
CA GLN A 58 37.86 -30.17 9.81
C GLN A 58 37.13 -31.51 9.68
N ILE A 59 37.52 -32.52 10.48
CA ILE A 59 36.85 -33.84 10.48
C ILE A 59 35.42 -33.75 11.04
N LYS A 60 35.26 -33.11 12.19
CA LYS A 60 33.96 -33.08 12.91
C LYS A 60 32.93 -32.12 12.30
N TYR A 61 33.40 -30.95 11.84
CA TYR A 61 32.53 -29.86 11.38
C TYR A 61 32.61 -29.56 9.88
N GLY A 62 33.53 -30.23 9.18
CA GLY A 62 33.76 -30.01 7.73
C GLY A 62 34.25 -28.61 7.37
N ILE A 63 34.87 -27.87 8.31
CA ILE A 63 35.27 -26.48 8.11
C ILE A 63 36.78 -26.40 7.90
N PRO A 64 37.23 -25.99 6.68
CA PRO A 64 38.64 -25.83 6.40
C PRO A 64 39.29 -24.75 7.30
N ARG A 65 40.55 -24.94 7.65
CA ARG A 65 41.37 -24.03 8.44
C ARG A 65 41.26 -22.56 8.03
N SER A 66 41.32 -22.26 6.72
CA SER A 66 41.23 -20.90 6.21
C SER A 66 39.83 -20.28 6.42
N THR A 67 38.77 -21.10 6.40
CA THR A 67 37.41 -20.67 6.64
C THR A 67 37.17 -20.39 8.11
N LEU A 68 37.72 -21.23 8.99
CA LEU A 68 37.62 -21.04 10.45
C LEU A 68 38.26 -19.71 10.87
N TYR A 69 39.51 -19.49 10.48
CA TYR A 69 40.22 -18.25 10.83
C TYR A 69 39.52 -17.00 10.29
N ARG A 70 39.09 -17.02 9.04
CA ARG A 70 38.30 -15.90 8.50
C ARG A 70 37.00 -15.66 9.24
N ALA A 71 36.33 -16.71 9.73
CA ALA A 71 35.11 -16.56 10.48
C ALA A 71 35.40 -15.92 11.85
N ILE A 72 36.45 -16.34 12.55
CA ILE A 72 36.88 -15.76 13.82
C ILE A 72 37.27 -14.28 13.65
N GLU A 73 38.14 -13.97 12.67
CA GLU A 73 38.54 -12.58 12.35
C GLU A 73 37.35 -11.68 12.03
N ARG A 74 36.30 -12.22 11.40
CA ARG A 74 35.09 -11.48 11.08
C ARG A 74 34.19 -11.27 12.31
N CYS A 75 34.14 -12.23 13.21
CA CYS A 75 33.39 -12.10 14.46
C CYS A 75 34.00 -11.02 15.36
N GLU A 76 35.30 -10.89 15.37
CA GLU A 76 36.06 -9.89 16.15
C GLU A 76 36.12 -8.53 15.48
N ALA A 77 35.87 -8.44 14.17
CA ALA A 77 35.92 -7.17 13.45
C ALA A 77 34.96 -6.17 14.07
N PRO A 78 35.36 -4.89 14.26
CA PRO A 78 34.49 -3.88 14.83
C PRO A 78 33.35 -3.54 13.86
N ASP A 79 32.16 -3.38 14.41
CA ASP A 79 31.00 -2.82 13.73
C ASP A 79 31.07 -1.27 13.66
N LYS A 80 29.98 -0.61 13.23
CA LYS A 80 29.92 0.85 13.15
C LYS A 80 29.98 1.55 14.53
N SER A 81 29.71 0.84 15.60
CA SER A 81 29.78 1.34 16.99
C SER A 81 31.14 1.08 17.65
N GLY A 82 32.05 0.37 16.97
CA GLY A 82 33.35 -0.03 17.50
C GLY A 82 33.33 -1.33 18.30
N SER A 83 32.18 -1.97 18.45
CA SER A 83 32.02 -3.26 19.14
C SER A 83 32.22 -4.44 18.17
N PRO A 84 32.65 -5.62 18.64
CA PRO A 84 32.77 -6.80 17.79
C PRO A 84 31.43 -7.16 17.13
N VAL A 85 31.44 -7.50 15.84
CA VAL A 85 30.24 -7.96 15.10
C VAL A 85 29.64 -9.23 15.74
N GLY A 86 30.45 -9.99 16.44
CA GLY A 86 30.05 -11.16 17.19
C GLY A 86 29.54 -12.32 16.32
N TRP A 87 28.68 -13.16 16.91
CA TRP A 87 28.18 -14.36 16.25
C TRP A 87 27.41 -14.14 14.95
N ALA A 88 26.92 -12.93 14.72
CA ALA A 88 26.29 -12.56 13.44
C ALA A 88 27.24 -12.75 12.24
N ALA A 89 28.56 -12.55 12.44
CA ALA A 89 29.54 -12.75 11.37
C ALA A 89 29.83 -14.24 11.06
N ALA A 90 29.34 -15.18 11.86
CA ALA A 90 29.39 -16.60 11.57
C ALA A 90 28.37 -17.03 10.48
N ILE A 91 27.36 -16.20 10.20
CA ILE A 91 26.36 -16.46 9.17
C ILE A 91 27.07 -16.59 7.79
N PRO A 92 26.78 -17.66 7.02
CA PRO A 92 27.31 -17.82 5.67
C PRO A 92 26.97 -16.62 4.77
N TYR A 93 27.94 -16.20 3.97
CA TYR A 93 27.79 -15.11 3.00
C TYR A 93 27.47 -13.72 3.58
N MET A 94 27.32 -13.57 4.88
CA MET A 94 27.19 -12.28 5.52
C MET A 94 28.51 -11.48 5.36
N ARG A 95 28.40 -10.26 4.85
CA ARG A 95 29.55 -9.36 4.71
C ARG A 95 29.61 -8.45 5.93
N SER A 96 30.61 -8.63 6.78
CA SER A 96 30.95 -7.68 7.83
C SER A 96 31.83 -6.57 7.22
N GLY A 97 31.31 -5.35 7.19
CA GLY A 97 32.02 -4.16 6.72
C GLY A 97 32.02 -3.94 5.19
N GLU A 98 32.01 -2.67 4.80
CA GLU A 98 32.26 -2.24 3.44
C GLU A 98 33.72 -2.54 3.08
N LYS A 99 34.01 -3.50 2.20
CA LYS A 99 35.28 -3.53 1.51
C LYS A 99 35.29 -2.37 0.53
N LYS A 100 35.76 -1.20 0.96
CA LYS A 100 36.17 -0.15 0.05
C LYS A 100 37.42 -0.67 -0.68
N TYR A 101 37.27 -0.88 -1.97
CA TYR A 101 38.39 -1.28 -2.82
C TYR A 101 39.22 -0.03 -3.09
N HIS A 102 40.25 0.21 -2.30
CA HIS A 102 41.19 1.29 -2.54
C HIS A 102 42.17 0.85 -3.62
N ARG A 103 42.05 1.46 -4.78
CA ARG A 103 43.02 1.30 -5.85
C ARG A 103 44.12 2.36 -5.69
N THR A 104 45.34 1.93 -5.57
CA THR A 104 46.52 2.81 -5.46
C THR A 104 47.23 3.07 -6.79
N ALA A 105 47.00 2.18 -7.79
CA ALA A 105 47.61 2.33 -9.10
C ALA A 105 46.78 3.15 -10.08
N PRO A 106 47.29 4.12 -10.83
CA PRO A 106 46.57 4.88 -11.82
C PRO A 106 45.99 3.98 -12.92
N ALA A 107 44.78 4.31 -13.42
CA ALA A 107 44.17 3.57 -14.49
C ALA A 107 44.79 3.94 -15.83
N GLY A 108 45.37 2.97 -16.53
CA GLY A 108 45.82 3.16 -17.91
C GLY A 108 47.29 2.98 -18.18
N SER A 109 48.13 2.66 -17.16
CA SER A 109 49.58 2.51 -17.35
C SER A 109 50.04 1.14 -17.86
N SER A 110 49.17 0.11 -17.97
CA SER A 110 49.50 -1.15 -18.65
C SER A 110 48.25 -1.93 -19.07
N SER A 111 48.32 -2.64 -20.19
CA SER A 111 47.26 -3.48 -20.77
C SER A 111 46.82 -4.68 -19.91
N GLN A 112 47.44 -4.89 -18.77
CA GLN A 112 47.15 -6.00 -17.85
C GLN A 112 46.34 -5.61 -16.61
N GLN A 113 46.08 -4.33 -16.36
CA GLN A 113 45.35 -3.89 -15.17
C GLN A 113 43.88 -3.62 -15.50
N GLY A 114 42.96 -4.44 -14.92
CA GLY A 114 41.51 -4.25 -15.06
C GLY A 114 41.03 -2.93 -14.45
N TYR A 115 39.82 -2.50 -14.84
CA TYR A 115 39.16 -1.25 -14.39
C TYR A 115 38.42 -1.36 -13.04
N SER A 116 38.73 -2.38 -12.23
CA SER A 116 38.12 -2.55 -10.90
C SER A 116 38.55 -1.42 -9.96
N GLY A 117 37.60 -0.76 -9.30
CA GLY A 117 37.84 0.33 -8.34
C GLY A 117 38.18 1.70 -8.94
N VAL A 118 38.32 1.83 -10.26
CA VAL A 118 38.71 3.09 -10.92
C VAL A 118 37.67 4.18 -10.77
N PHE A 119 36.37 3.85 -10.79
CA PHE A 119 35.32 4.82 -10.59
C PHE A 119 35.35 5.40 -9.17
N THR A 120 35.59 4.58 -8.17
CA THR A 120 35.74 5.02 -6.77
C THR A 120 36.95 5.94 -6.63
N GLN A 121 38.10 5.59 -7.23
CA GLN A 121 39.28 6.42 -7.27
C GLN A 121 39.05 7.77 -7.93
N LEU A 122 38.31 7.82 -9.05
CA LEU A 122 37.94 9.07 -9.73
C LEU A 122 37.12 9.98 -8.82
N VAL A 123 36.15 9.42 -8.10
CA VAL A 123 35.29 10.18 -7.17
C VAL A 123 36.08 10.68 -5.97
N GLU A 124 37.05 9.92 -5.47
CA GLU A 124 37.89 10.30 -4.35
C GLU A 124 38.92 11.40 -4.75
N GLN A 125 39.39 11.40 -5.98
CA GLN A 125 40.37 12.39 -6.48
C GLN A 125 39.76 13.74 -6.83
N HIS A 126 38.45 13.78 -7.17
CA HIS A 126 37.78 14.99 -7.64
C HIS A 126 36.55 15.30 -6.78
N GLN A 127 36.74 16.13 -5.73
CA GLN A 127 35.68 16.49 -4.79
C GLN A 127 34.46 17.16 -5.47
N GLY A 128 34.67 18.05 -6.43
CA GLY A 128 33.56 18.70 -7.19
C GLY A 128 32.70 17.68 -7.92
N LEU A 129 33.32 16.67 -8.54
CA LEU A 129 32.61 15.58 -9.20
C LEU A 129 31.86 14.71 -8.18
N ALA A 130 32.43 14.48 -7.00
CA ALA A 130 31.77 13.74 -5.92
C ALA A 130 30.50 14.44 -5.45
N ASP A 131 30.53 15.74 -5.26
CA ASP A 131 29.40 16.53 -4.80
C ASP A 131 28.28 16.61 -5.87
N TRP A 132 28.67 16.80 -7.12
CA TRP A 132 27.75 16.73 -8.26
C TRP A 132 27.05 15.35 -8.33
N LEU A 133 27.82 14.26 -8.23
CA LEU A 133 27.29 12.90 -8.24
C LEU A 133 26.33 12.62 -7.09
N LYS A 134 26.61 13.12 -5.87
CA LYS A 134 25.68 13.02 -4.72
C LYS A 134 24.36 13.74 -5.01
N ALA A 135 24.43 14.96 -5.56
CA ALA A 135 23.23 15.71 -5.96
C ALA A 135 22.42 15.00 -7.06
N GLN A 136 23.08 14.29 -7.98
CA GLN A 136 22.38 13.46 -8.98
C GLN A 136 21.76 12.20 -8.35
N ALA A 137 22.43 11.55 -7.39
CA ALA A 137 21.94 10.35 -6.72
C ALA A 137 20.65 10.61 -5.94
N SER A 138 20.50 11.78 -5.32
CA SER A 138 19.27 12.17 -4.62
C SER A 138 18.04 12.29 -5.56
N LYS A 139 18.27 12.68 -6.82
CA LYS A 139 17.22 12.86 -7.86
C LYS A 139 17.07 11.65 -8.77
N TYR A 140 17.92 10.64 -8.62
CA TYR A 140 17.98 9.48 -9.51
C TYR A 140 16.71 8.63 -9.43
N LYS A 141 16.20 8.21 -10.59
CA LYS A 141 14.99 7.38 -10.71
C LYS A 141 15.34 6.03 -11.33
N PRO A 142 15.61 4.97 -10.55
CA PRO A 142 16.07 3.67 -11.07
C PRO A 142 15.18 3.05 -12.13
N ARG A 143 13.83 3.20 -12.00
CA ARG A 143 12.84 2.70 -12.98
C ARG A 143 12.89 3.41 -14.33
N LYS A 144 13.49 4.59 -14.41
CA LYS A 144 13.71 5.37 -15.64
C LYS A 144 15.14 5.27 -16.16
N SER A 145 15.96 4.37 -15.61
CA SER A 145 17.39 4.25 -15.95
C SER A 145 17.67 3.63 -17.33
N GLY A 146 16.65 3.35 -18.12
CA GLY A 146 16.76 2.98 -19.53
C GLY A 146 16.40 4.16 -20.46
N GLY A 147 17.02 4.21 -21.63
CA GLY A 147 16.73 5.21 -22.65
C GLY A 147 17.28 6.63 -22.38
N ASP A 148 16.59 7.62 -22.91
CA ASP A 148 17.06 9.02 -22.99
C ASP A 148 17.37 9.68 -21.64
N TYR A 149 16.67 9.31 -20.57
CA TYR A 149 16.91 9.86 -19.23
C TYR A 149 18.32 9.58 -18.72
N PHE A 150 18.77 8.32 -18.80
CA PHE A 150 20.10 7.96 -18.33
C PHE A 150 21.20 8.47 -19.25
N ILE A 151 20.94 8.53 -20.56
CA ILE A 151 21.85 9.10 -21.55
C ILE A 151 22.10 10.59 -21.25
N ALA A 152 21.08 11.34 -20.86
CA ALA A 152 21.23 12.74 -20.48
C ALA A 152 22.11 12.91 -19.22
N ILE A 153 21.93 12.08 -18.21
CA ILE A 153 22.78 12.07 -16.99
C ILE A 153 24.22 11.72 -17.36
N HIS A 154 24.41 10.71 -18.23
CA HIS A 154 25.76 10.32 -18.66
C HIS A 154 26.48 11.41 -19.46
N LYS A 155 25.76 12.10 -20.36
CA LYS A 155 26.33 13.25 -21.08
C LYS A 155 26.72 14.39 -20.15
N ALA A 156 25.91 14.65 -19.12
CA ALA A 156 26.22 15.65 -18.09
C ALA A 156 27.44 15.22 -17.25
N PHE A 157 27.53 13.94 -16.87
CA PHE A 157 28.68 13.39 -16.16
C PHE A 157 29.99 13.56 -16.92
N VAL A 158 30.00 13.30 -18.23
CA VAL A 158 31.20 13.48 -19.05
C VAL A 158 31.62 14.95 -19.11
N ARG A 159 30.67 15.90 -19.17
CA ARG A 159 30.98 17.34 -19.10
C ARG A 159 31.57 17.72 -17.75
N GLU A 160 30.96 17.26 -16.66
CA GLU A 160 31.46 17.49 -15.31
C GLU A 160 32.87 16.95 -15.09
N CYS A 161 33.21 15.78 -15.66
CA CYS A 161 34.57 15.26 -15.63
C CYS A 161 35.56 16.21 -16.33
N ILE A 162 35.16 16.86 -17.43
CA ILE A 162 36.03 17.84 -18.14
C ILE A 162 36.22 19.09 -17.27
N GLU A 163 35.11 19.61 -16.69
CA GLU A 163 35.14 20.78 -15.80
C GLU A 163 35.96 20.56 -14.54
N CYS A 164 35.95 19.33 -14.01
CA CYS A 164 36.81 18.91 -12.88
C CYS A 164 38.26 18.61 -13.27
N GLY A 165 38.66 18.81 -14.53
CA GLY A 165 40.05 18.69 -14.99
C GLY A 165 40.52 17.27 -15.32
N VAL A 166 39.63 16.30 -15.52
CA VAL A 166 39.96 14.93 -15.95
C VAL A 166 40.49 14.98 -17.40
N LYS A 167 41.68 14.51 -17.63
CA LYS A 167 42.34 14.54 -18.94
C LYS A 167 41.80 13.50 -19.91
N GLU A 168 42.12 13.63 -21.19
CA GLU A 168 41.61 12.73 -22.24
C GLU A 168 42.14 11.31 -22.15
N ASP A 169 43.35 11.16 -21.68
CA ASP A 169 44.07 9.89 -21.44
C ASP A 169 43.68 9.22 -20.11
N GLU A 170 42.90 9.91 -19.26
CA GLU A 170 42.44 9.41 -17.97
C GLU A 170 41.02 8.79 -18.03
N TYR A 171 40.75 7.87 -17.09
CA TYR A 171 39.42 7.34 -16.91
C TYR A 171 38.47 8.43 -16.39
N PRO A 172 37.24 8.57 -16.90
CA PRO A 172 36.53 7.71 -17.84
C PRO A 172 36.71 8.12 -19.33
N ARG A 173 37.42 9.21 -19.63
CA ARG A 173 37.48 9.82 -20.97
C ARG A 173 38.23 8.96 -21.97
N ASN A 174 39.22 8.17 -21.51
CA ASN A 174 39.99 7.22 -22.32
C ASN A 174 39.22 5.95 -22.74
N GLN A 175 37.95 5.77 -22.29
CA GLN A 175 37.15 4.61 -22.66
C GLN A 175 36.10 4.95 -23.74
N LYS A 176 35.81 3.99 -24.64
CA LYS A 176 34.71 4.12 -25.62
C LYS A 176 33.37 4.39 -24.94
N THR A 177 33.10 3.75 -23.80
CA THR A 177 31.85 3.88 -23.03
C THR A 177 31.84 5.05 -22.05
N LYS A 178 32.94 5.80 -21.93
CA LYS A 178 33.09 6.94 -21.03
C LYS A 178 32.54 6.69 -19.64
N GLY A 179 32.81 5.50 -19.08
CA GLY A 179 32.43 5.14 -17.72
C GLY A 179 30.94 4.88 -17.42
N ILE A 180 30.11 4.67 -18.45
CA ILE A 180 28.65 4.53 -18.33
C ILE A 180 28.22 3.47 -17.30
N SER A 181 28.89 2.31 -17.28
CA SER A 181 28.58 1.21 -16.35
C SER A 181 28.96 1.54 -14.91
N GLY A 182 30.13 2.20 -14.71
CA GLY A 182 30.57 2.69 -13.41
C GLY A 182 29.61 3.73 -12.83
N LEU A 183 29.21 4.70 -13.65
CA LEU A 183 28.24 5.73 -13.28
C LEU A 183 26.90 5.12 -12.85
N ARG A 184 26.35 4.20 -13.67
CA ARG A 184 25.06 3.54 -13.37
C ARG A 184 25.11 2.81 -12.03
N LYS A 185 26.14 1.98 -11.82
CA LYS A 185 26.31 1.21 -10.60
C LYS A 185 26.49 2.12 -9.37
N TRP A 186 27.28 3.18 -9.51
CA TRP A 186 27.50 4.14 -8.43
C TRP A 186 26.22 4.90 -8.06
N LEU A 187 25.47 5.41 -9.04
CA LEU A 187 24.21 6.11 -8.80
C LEU A 187 23.16 5.20 -8.16
N GLN A 188 23.06 3.94 -8.59
CA GLN A 188 22.15 2.97 -7.97
C GLN A 188 22.51 2.70 -6.51
N ASN A 189 23.78 2.42 -6.23
CA ASN A 189 24.23 2.15 -4.87
C ASN A 189 24.04 3.37 -3.97
N LYS A 190 24.46 4.56 -4.43
CA LYS A 190 24.35 5.78 -3.62
C LYS A 190 22.90 6.23 -3.40
N HIS A 191 22.04 6.05 -4.39
CA HIS A 191 20.61 6.28 -4.23
C HIS A 191 19.99 5.34 -3.18
N GLN A 192 20.39 4.05 -3.16
CA GLN A 192 19.96 3.10 -2.13
C GLN A 192 20.46 3.48 -0.74
N GLU A 193 21.74 3.89 -0.62
CA GLU A 193 22.29 4.38 0.64
C GLU A 193 21.52 5.61 1.17
N LEU A 194 21.30 6.62 0.32
CA LEU A 194 20.56 7.83 0.70
C LEU A 194 19.11 7.52 1.11
N ARG A 195 18.47 6.57 0.46
CA ARG A 195 17.15 6.09 0.88
C ARG A 195 17.21 5.38 2.22
N ALA A 196 18.16 4.50 2.42
CA ALA A 196 18.35 3.82 3.70
C ALA A 196 18.67 4.81 4.84
N GLU A 197 19.48 5.84 4.57
CA GLU A 197 19.75 6.92 5.54
C GLU A 197 18.49 7.74 5.86
N GLN A 198 17.68 8.09 4.86
CA GLN A 198 16.39 8.78 5.06
C GLN A 198 15.39 7.89 5.81
N GLU A 199 15.37 6.61 5.51
CA GLU A 199 14.58 5.61 6.22
C GLU A 199 15.04 5.49 7.68
N LEU A 200 16.35 5.39 7.95
CA LEU A 200 16.92 5.40 9.30
C LEU A 200 16.63 6.68 10.09
N GLN A 201 16.69 7.85 9.45
CA GLN A 201 16.30 9.11 10.10
C GLN A 201 14.81 9.16 10.41
N SER A 202 13.97 8.59 9.56
CA SER A 202 12.53 8.43 9.85
C SER A 202 12.27 7.41 10.97
N TYR A 203 13.15 6.40 11.12
CA TYR A 203 13.11 5.45 12.24
C TYR A 203 13.53 6.09 13.57
N ALA A 204 14.60 6.89 13.59
CA ALA A 204 15.06 7.56 14.81
C ALA A 204 14.04 8.56 15.38
N SER A 205 13.20 9.14 14.53
CA SER A 205 12.07 9.98 14.97
C SER A 205 10.87 9.17 15.50
N ASN A 206 10.82 7.85 15.23
CA ASN A 206 9.72 6.95 15.61
C ASN A 206 10.12 5.87 16.64
N GLU A 207 11.36 5.86 17.15
CA GLU A 207 11.82 4.83 18.12
C GLU A 207 11.07 4.84 19.46
N ASN A 208 10.26 5.86 19.74
CA ASN A 208 9.44 5.91 20.96
C ASN A 208 8.07 5.23 20.84
N ALA A 209 7.65 4.78 19.66
CA ALA A 209 6.45 3.98 19.50
C ALA A 209 6.83 2.49 19.46
N ARG A 210 6.98 1.86 20.62
CA ARG A 210 6.94 0.39 20.72
C ARG A 210 5.60 -0.05 20.17
N ASP A 211 5.60 -1.04 19.28
CA ASP A 211 4.37 -1.70 18.81
C ASP A 211 3.77 -2.45 20.01
N ILE A 212 3.02 -1.73 20.84
CA ILE A 212 2.36 -2.27 22.02
C ILE A 212 1.18 -3.05 21.50
N ASP A 213 1.14 -4.35 21.79
CA ASP A 213 -0.04 -5.13 21.47
C ASP A 213 -1.26 -4.57 22.22
N PRO A 214 -2.42 -4.45 21.54
CA PRO A 214 -3.61 -3.92 22.18
C PRO A 214 -4.02 -4.79 23.36
N SER A 215 -4.44 -4.13 24.43
CA SER A 215 -4.93 -4.77 25.67
C SER A 215 -6.42 -5.10 25.61
N ASP A 216 -7.14 -4.42 24.72
CA ASP A 216 -8.58 -4.59 24.53
C ASP A 216 -8.99 -4.34 23.06
N ILE A 217 -10.24 -4.71 22.75
CA ILE A 217 -10.86 -4.45 21.43
C ILE A 217 -10.94 -2.95 21.14
N LEU A 218 -10.97 -2.59 19.85
CA LEU A 218 -11.09 -1.21 19.36
C LEU A 218 -9.91 -0.28 19.71
N GLU A 219 -8.82 -0.80 20.28
CA GLU A 219 -7.61 -0.02 20.45
C GLU A 219 -6.84 0.13 19.13
N GLN A 220 -6.70 -0.95 18.37
CA GLN A 220 -5.95 -0.94 17.11
C GLN A 220 -6.63 -1.78 16.03
N VAL A 221 -6.81 -1.17 14.85
CA VAL A 221 -7.30 -1.83 13.63
C VAL A 221 -6.21 -1.77 12.56
N GLU A 222 -5.99 -2.87 11.85
CA GLU A 222 -5.12 -2.95 10.69
C GLU A 222 -5.96 -2.93 9.41
N ALA A 223 -5.56 -2.13 8.42
CA ALA A 223 -6.17 -2.14 7.10
C ALA A 223 -5.11 -2.37 6.02
N ASP A 224 -5.43 -3.23 5.07
CA ASP A 224 -4.58 -3.52 3.93
C ASP A 224 -5.40 -3.91 2.69
N GLY A 225 -4.76 -3.79 1.51
CA GLY A 225 -5.32 -4.19 0.25
C GLY A 225 -4.61 -5.40 -0.34
N HIS A 226 -5.34 -6.49 -0.57
CA HIS A 226 -4.83 -7.70 -1.19
C HIS A 226 -5.34 -7.84 -2.62
N LYS A 227 -4.41 -8.05 -3.55
CA LYS A 227 -4.77 -8.27 -4.95
C LYS A 227 -5.20 -9.73 -5.15
N LEU A 228 -6.44 -9.91 -5.60
CA LEU A 228 -6.97 -11.22 -5.95
C LEU A 228 -6.54 -11.59 -7.38
N ASP A 229 -5.81 -12.70 -7.51
CA ASP A 229 -5.40 -13.24 -8.81
C ASP A 229 -6.50 -14.12 -9.42
N ILE A 230 -7.65 -13.51 -9.69
CA ILE A 230 -8.83 -14.15 -10.26
C ILE A 230 -9.23 -13.52 -11.58
N ARG A 231 -9.96 -14.28 -12.39
CA ARG A 231 -10.65 -13.80 -13.59
C ARG A 231 -12.13 -13.68 -13.28
N LEU A 232 -12.70 -12.53 -13.59
CA LEU A 232 -14.12 -12.27 -13.42
C LEU A 232 -14.75 -11.89 -14.74
N VAL A 233 -16.07 -12.06 -14.81
CA VAL A 233 -16.88 -11.56 -15.91
C VAL A 233 -17.89 -10.54 -15.39
N ILE A 234 -18.04 -9.43 -16.12
CA ILE A 234 -19.19 -8.55 -15.98
C ILE A 234 -20.17 -8.91 -17.08
N ARG A 235 -21.39 -9.23 -16.68
CA ARG A 235 -22.54 -9.44 -17.56
C ARG A 235 -23.36 -8.18 -17.58
N ASP A 236 -23.50 -7.58 -18.75
CA ASP A 236 -24.17 -6.30 -18.97
C ASP A 236 -25.04 -6.42 -20.23
N VAL A 237 -25.85 -5.41 -20.51
CA VAL A 237 -26.59 -5.28 -21.76
C VAL A 237 -26.04 -4.09 -22.55
N ASP A 238 -25.93 -4.24 -23.86
CA ASP A 238 -25.51 -3.13 -24.72
C ASP A 238 -26.65 -2.12 -24.96
N ALA A 239 -26.39 -1.10 -25.77
CA ALA A 239 -27.38 -0.07 -26.10
C ALA A 239 -28.61 -0.60 -26.88
N TYR A 240 -28.53 -1.81 -27.39
CA TYR A 240 -29.61 -2.48 -28.12
C TYR A 240 -30.38 -3.51 -27.27
N GLY A 241 -29.96 -3.67 -25.99
CA GLY A 241 -30.55 -4.67 -25.08
C GLY A 241 -29.96 -6.07 -25.21
N GLU A 242 -28.91 -6.25 -26.04
CA GLU A 242 -28.26 -7.55 -26.21
C GLU A 242 -27.27 -7.82 -25.06
N PRO A 243 -27.24 -9.07 -24.54
CA PRO A 243 -26.35 -9.44 -23.46
C PRO A 243 -24.90 -9.43 -23.93
N VAL A 244 -24.05 -8.75 -23.20
CA VAL A 244 -22.59 -8.67 -23.44
C VAL A 244 -21.82 -9.09 -22.21
N GLU A 245 -20.72 -9.80 -22.42
CA GLU A 245 -19.86 -10.27 -21.34
C GLU A 245 -18.45 -9.71 -21.53
N TYR A 246 -17.92 -9.09 -20.47
CA TYR A 246 -16.56 -8.53 -20.45
C TYR A 246 -15.73 -9.19 -19.37
N GLU A 247 -14.60 -9.76 -19.76
CA GLU A 247 -13.63 -10.25 -18.78
C GLU A 247 -12.89 -9.09 -18.14
N ILE A 248 -12.86 -9.07 -16.81
CA ILE A 248 -12.09 -8.12 -16.02
C ILE A 248 -10.95 -8.81 -15.28
N LEU A 249 -9.86 -8.10 -15.14
CA LEU A 249 -8.68 -8.51 -14.41
C LEU A 249 -8.41 -7.55 -13.27
N ARG A 250 -7.76 -8.06 -12.21
CA ARG A 250 -7.25 -7.24 -11.11
C ARG A 250 -8.36 -6.66 -10.26
N VAL A 251 -8.84 -7.49 -9.38
CA VAL A 251 -9.69 -7.09 -8.26
C VAL A 251 -8.84 -7.01 -7.01
N TRP A 252 -9.07 -5.98 -6.22
CA TRP A 252 -8.47 -5.82 -4.91
C TRP A 252 -9.52 -6.05 -3.84
N LEU A 253 -9.16 -6.76 -2.81
CA LEU A 253 -9.90 -6.85 -1.57
C LEU A 253 -9.21 -5.95 -0.54
N ILE A 254 -9.93 -4.98 0.01
CA ILE A 254 -9.47 -4.13 1.09
C ILE A 254 -10.16 -4.62 2.35
N GLY A 255 -9.40 -5.09 3.33
CA GLY A 255 -9.91 -5.64 4.58
C GLY A 255 -9.49 -4.80 5.78
N LEU A 256 -10.39 -4.70 6.77
CA LEU A 256 -10.11 -4.12 8.08
C LEU A 256 -10.25 -5.20 9.14
N ILE A 257 -9.21 -5.39 9.93
CA ILE A 257 -9.16 -6.40 10.97
C ILE A 257 -8.81 -5.76 12.33
N GLU A 258 -9.56 -6.09 13.36
CA GLU A 258 -9.30 -5.65 14.72
C GLU A 258 -8.21 -6.52 15.34
N LYS A 259 -7.17 -5.88 15.90
CA LYS A 259 -5.93 -6.56 16.24
C LYS A 259 -6.05 -7.49 17.46
N PHE A 260 -6.81 -7.13 18.47
CA PHE A 260 -6.95 -7.91 19.71
C PHE A 260 -7.73 -9.20 19.49
N SER A 261 -8.94 -9.08 18.96
CA SER A 261 -9.84 -10.22 18.71
C SER A 261 -9.55 -10.97 17.42
N ARG A 262 -8.76 -10.39 16.52
CA ARG A 262 -8.54 -10.88 15.14
C ARG A 262 -9.82 -10.83 14.27
N CYS A 263 -10.85 -10.13 14.71
CA CYS A 263 -12.12 -10.05 14.01
C CYS A 263 -12.02 -9.13 12.78
N VAL A 264 -12.46 -9.61 11.64
CA VAL A 264 -12.63 -8.77 10.43
C VAL A 264 -13.86 -7.91 10.63
N LEU A 265 -13.66 -6.60 10.68
CA LEU A 265 -14.74 -5.63 10.90
C LEU A 265 -15.54 -5.37 9.63
N GLY A 266 -14.88 -5.39 8.49
CA GLY A 266 -15.50 -5.15 7.19
C GLY A 266 -14.51 -5.19 6.06
N TYR A 267 -15.02 -5.12 4.83
CA TYR A 267 -14.22 -5.17 3.62
C TYR A 267 -14.87 -4.40 2.46
N SER A 268 -14.10 -4.12 1.41
CA SER A 268 -14.62 -3.68 0.12
C SER A 268 -13.85 -4.29 -1.04
N LEU A 269 -14.49 -4.35 -2.21
CA LEU A 269 -13.86 -4.76 -3.47
C LEU A 269 -13.57 -3.51 -4.32
N ALA A 270 -12.39 -3.48 -4.94
CA ALA A 270 -12.00 -2.44 -5.87
C ALA A 270 -11.51 -3.04 -7.18
N LEU A 271 -12.00 -2.50 -8.30
CA LEU A 271 -11.59 -2.91 -9.64
C LEU A 271 -10.40 -2.09 -10.14
N GLY A 272 -9.56 -2.69 -10.96
CA GLY A 272 -8.51 -2.00 -11.69
C GLY A 272 -7.10 -2.28 -11.22
N HIS A 273 -6.16 -1.50 -11.76
CA HIS A 273 -4.73 -1.75 -11.56
C HIS A 273 -4.30 -1.56 -10.10
N ASN A 274 -4.85 -0.56 -9.45
CA ASN A 274 -4.66 -0.24 -8.03
C ASN A 274 -5.99 0.24 -7.46
N TYR A 275 -6.21 0.03 -6.17
CA TYR A 275 -7.28 0.69 -5.44
C TYR A 275 -6.88 2.15 -5.13
N ASP A 276 -7.85 2.98 -4.83
CA ASP A 276 -7.66 4.40 -4.54
C ASP A 276 -8.20 4.81 -3.15
N GLN A 277 -8.11 6.10 -2.83
CA GLN A 277 -8.56 6.61 -1.53
C GLN A 277 -10.05 6.41 -1.27
N VAL A 278 -10.88 6.42 -2.33
CA VAL A 278 -12.33 6.23 -2.17
C VAL A 278 -12.63 4.77 -1.86
N ASP A 279 -11.90 3.84 -2.48
CA ASP A 279 -12.02 2.40 -2.21
C ASP A 279 -11.69 2.09 -0.74
N LEU A 280 -10.61 2.70 -0.19
CA LEU A 280 -10.25 2.56 1.22
C LEU A 280 -11.32 3.17 2.15
N LEU A 281 -11.79 4.39 1.85
CA LEU A 281 -12.81 5.05 2.67
C LEU A 281 -14.15 4.30 2.63
N THR A 282 -14.47 3.66 1.51
CA THR A 282 -15.62 2.75 1.41
C THR A 282 -15.44 1.52 2.31
N ALA A 283 -14.24 0.92 2.34
CA ALA A 283 -13.96 -0.21 3.25
C ALA A 283 -14.11 0.22 4.72
N ILE A 284 -13.60 1.40 5.08
CA ILE A 284 -13.73 1.96 6.43
C ILE A 284 -15.20 2.21 6.78
N TYR A 285 -15.96 2.80 5.88
CA TYR A 285 -17.41 2.99 6.08
C TYR A 285 -18.14 1.66 6.27
N ARG A 286 -17.86 0.65 5.43
CA ARG A 286 -18.46 -0.69 5.54
C ARG A 286 -18.09 -1.40 6.85
N ALA A 287 -16.89 -1.17 7.38
CA ALA A 287 -16.48 -1.72 8.66
C ALA A 287 -17.21 -1.10 9.86
N LEU A 288 -17.68 0.14 9.72
CA LEU A 288 -18.42 0.87 10.76
C LEU A 288 -19.93 0.69 10.65
N SER A 289 -20.46 0.71 9.42
CA SER A 289 -21.90 0.64 9.17
C SER A 289 -22.48 -0.74 9.46
N PRO A 290 -23.79 -0.85 9.77
CA PRO A 290 -24.44 -2.14 9.88
C PRO A 290 -24.17 -2.99 8.64
N HIS A 291 -23.63 -4.19 8.85
CA HIS A 291 -23.36 -5.10 7.75
C HIS A 291 -24.65 -5.73 7.24
N THR A 292 -24.81 -5.73 5.92
CA THR A 292 -25.90 -6.41 5.23
C THR A 292 -25.33 -7.53 4.39
N ARG A 293 -25.67 -8.76 4.70
CA ARG A 293 -25.20 -9.93 3.96
C ARG A 293 -25.69 -9.88 2.53
N PRO A 294 -24.80 -9.97 1.53
CA PRO A 294 -25.22 -10.07 0.13
C PRO A 294 -26.03 -11.35 -0.10
N PRO A 295 -26.95 -11.35 -1.07
CA PRO A 295 -27.68 -12.56 -1.43
C PRO A 295 -26.72 -13.68 -1.85
N VAL A 296 -26.96 -14.91 -1.39
CA VAL A 296 -26.18 -16.07 -1.78
C VAL A 296 -26.38 -16.33 -3.28
N ARG A 297 -25.32 -16.17 -4.05
CA ARG A 297 -25.31 -16.30 -5.53
C ARG A 297 -24.74 -17.61 -6.02
N ILE A 298 -24.02 -18.34 -5.19
CA ILE A 298 -23.34 -19.59 -5.56
C ILE A 298 -24.14 -20.75 -5.02
N PRO A 299 -24.55 -21.72 -5.84
CA PRO A 299 -25.25 -22.92 -5.40
C PRO A 299 -24.48 -23.66 -4.30
N ASP A 300 -25.19 -24.31 -3.40
CA ASP A 300 -24.65 -25.14 -2.31
C ASP A 300 -23.71 -24.42 -1.33
N THR A 301 -23.71 -23.08 -1.33
CA THR A 301 -23.02 -22.27 -0.32
C THR A 301 -24.01 -21.70 0.70
N ARG A 302 -23.57 -21.55 1.94
CA ARG A 302 -24.36 -20.95 3.01
C ARG A 302 -23.48 -20.28 4.03
N TYR A 303 -24.04 -19.33 4.75
CA TYR A 303 -23.42 -18.76 5.93
C TYR A 303 -23.37 -19.81 7.06
N HIS A 304 -22.29 -19.77 7.83
CA HIS A 304 -22.19 -20.56 9.05
C HIS A 304 -23.00 -19.90 10.17
N ASP A 305 -23.69 -20.68 11.00
CA ASP A 305 -24.60 -20.16 12.03
C ASP A 305 -23.87 -19.27 13.07
N GLN A 306 -22.60 -19.56 13.36
CA GLN A 306 -21.77 -18.79 14.29
C GLN A 306 -20.89 -17.74 13.56
N GLY A 307 -20.99 -17.62 12.24
CA GLY A 307 -20.26 -16.64 11.45
C GLY A 307 -21.00 -15.32 11.36
N GLY A 308 -20.27 -14.25 11.07
CA GLY A 308 -20.85 -12.92 10.89
C GLY A 308 -19.84 -11.80 11.04
N PHE A 309 -20.36 -10.60 11.13
CA PHE A 309 -19.59 -9.39 11.37
C PHE A 309 -20.06 -8.71 12.67
N PRO A 310 -19.17 -8.03 13.42
CA PRO A 310 -19.55 -7.33 14.65
C PRO A 310 -20.69 -6.31 14.42
N SER A 311 -20.71 -5.67 13.25
CA SER A 311 -21.69 -4.66 12.88
C SER A 311 -23.07 -5.20 12.49
N GLU A 312 -23.26 -6.52 12.40
CA GLU A 312 -24.59 -7.16 12.33
C GLU A 312 -25.33 -7.09 13.67
N ALA A 313 -24.60 -6.83 14.75
CA ALA A 313 -25.11 -6.77 16.13
C ALA A 313 -24.71 -5.43 16.79
N ALA A 314 -24.26 -5.48 18.03
CA ALA A 314 -23.91 -4.30 18.84
C ALA A 314 -22.62 -3.56 18.39
N GLY A 315 -21.85 -4.12 17.44
CA GLY A 315 -20.60 -3.54 16.97
C GLY A 315 -20.75 -2.45 15.89
N ALA A 316 -21.96 -2.16 15.42
CA ALA A 316 -22.18 -1.12 14.43
C ALA A 316 -21.83 0.28 14.96
N TRP A 317 -21.21 1.10 14.11
CA TRP A 317 -20.79 2.48 14.38
C TRP A 317 -19.76 2.66 15.51
N GLN A 318 -19.17 1.56 16.01
CA GLN A 318 -18.13 1.64 17.02
C GLN A 318 -16.81 2.08 16.37
N THR A 319 -16.19 3.14 16.91
CA THR A 319 -14.91 3.65 16.41
C THR A 319 -13.73 3.07 17.19
N TRP A 320 -12.59 3.05 16.56
CA TRP A 320 -11.33 2.55 17.12
C TRP A 320 -10.35 3.70 17.38
N SER A 321 -9.39 3.47 18.28
CA SER A 321 -8.44 4.49 18.67
C SER A 321 -7.33 4.71 17.64
N THR A 322 -6.83 3.63 17.03
CA THR A 322 -5.70 3.68 16.07
C THR A 322 -6.02 2.85 14.83
N LEU A 323 -5.75 3.42 13.66
CA LEU A 323 -5.77 2.69 12.39
C LEU A 323 -4.36 2.59 11.80
N LYS A 324 -3.89 1.37 11.61
CA LYS A 324 -2.61 1.07 11.00
C LYS A 324 -2.76 0.84 9.50
N LEU A 325 -2.08 1.63 8.69
CA LEU A 325 -2.16 1.63 7.23
C LEU A 325 -0.81 1.32 6.60
N ASP A 326 -0.81 0.77 5.37
CA ASP A 326 0.40 0.68 4.57
C ASP A 326 0.87 2.04 4.08
N ASN A 327 2.16 2.11 3.75
CA ASN A 327 2.79 3.28 3.14
C ASN A 327 2.40 3.51 1.67
N ALA A 328 1.43 2.76 1.11
CA ALA A 328 0.92 3.04 -0.21
C ALA A 328 0.43 4.50 -0.30
N TRP A 329 0.68 5.15 -1.45
CA TRP A 329 0.35 6.57 -1.62
C TRP A 329 -1.16 6.87 -1.44
N ALA A 330 -2.02 5.88 -1.70
CA ALA A 330 -3.47 6.00 -1.54
C ALA A 330 -3.86 6.25 -0.07
N HIS A 331 -3.12 5.64 0.86
CA HIS A 331 -3.33 5.79 2.29
C HIS A 331 -2.80 7.12 2.85
N LYS A 332 -1.85 7.74 2.16
CA LYS A 332 -1.27 9.05 2.54
C LYS A 332 -2.04 10.25 1.98
N ALA A 333 -3.14 10.01 1.27
CA ALA A 333 -3.93 11.09 0.73
C ALA A 333 -4.50 11.94 1.88
N ARG A 334 -4.34 13.25 1.79
CA ARG A 334 -4.77 14.22 2.82
C ARG A 334 -6.22 14.00 3.24
N HIS A 335 -7.11 13.75 2.28
CA HIS A 335 -8.54 13.53 2.56
C HIS A 335 -8.78 12.28 3.43
N VAL A 336 -8.01 11.20 3.24
CA VAL A 336 -8.11 9.99 4.08
C VAL A 336 -7.74 10.33 5.52
N ILE A 337 -6.62 11.05 5.72
CA ILE A 337 -6.18 11.46 7.04
C ILE A 337 -7.22 12.37 7.71
N GLU A 338 -7.74 13.38 6.98
CA GLU A 338 -8.79 14.28 7.48
C GLU A 338 -10.05 13.50 7.93
N VAL A 339 -10.53 12.54 7.13
CA VAL A 339 -11.68 11.71 7.51
C VAL A 339 -11.40 10.91 8.77
N LEU A 340 -10.24 10.29 8.87
CA LEU A 340 -9.88 9.45 10.01
C LEU A 340 -9.69 10.25 11.31
N THR A 341 -9.02 11.39 11.24
CA THR A 341 -8.77 12.23 12.42
C THR A 341 -9.99 13.03 12.83
N ASP A 342 -10.65 13.70 11.88
CA ASP A 342 -11.70 14.68 12.19
C ASP A 342 -13.07 14.03 12.43
N ARG A 343 -13.36 12.88 11.79
CA ARG A 343 -14.68 12.24 11.86
C ARG A 343 -14.69 11.04 12.79
N LEU A 344 -13.66 10.18 12.73
CA LEU A 344 -13.54 9.04 13.63
C LEU A 344 -12.83 9.38 14.94
N GLY A 345 -12.01 10.44 14.96
CA GLY A 345 -11.15 10.75 16.11
C GLY A 345 -10.04 9.72 16.33
N CYS A 346 -9.65 8.99 15.28
CA CYS A 346 -8.63 7.96 15.40
C CYS A 346 -7.23 8.47 15.00
N VAL A 347 -6.21 7.90 15.64
CA VAL A 347 -4.81 8.12 15.28
C VAL A 347 -4.48 7.25 14.06
N VAL A 348 -3.79 7.83 13.08
CA VAL A 348 -3.35 7.09 11.88
C VAL A 348 -1.87 6.77 12.02
N GLU A 349 -1.55 5.48 12.03
CA GLU A 349 -0.17 4.98 11.99
C GLU A 349 0.15 4.42 10.62
N PHE A 350 1.28 4.81 10.07
CA PHE A 350 1.77 4.23 8.81
C PHE A 350 2.84 3.19 9.11
N GLY A 351 2.65 2.00 8.55
CA GLY A 351 3.62 0.91 8.65
C GLY A 351 5.02 1.32 8.16
N ARG A 352 6.05 0.66 8.66
CA ARG A 352 7.44 0.94 8.28
C ARG A 352 7.67 0.57 6.82
N PRO A 353 8.34 1.42 6.02
CA PRO A 353 8.67 1.08 4.64
C PRO A 353 9.53 -0.19 4.58
N HIS A 354 9.19 -1.11 3.68
CA HIS A 354 9.93 -2.35 3.43
C HIS A 354 10.07 -3.31 4.64
N THR A 355 9.17 -3.25 5.61
CA THR A 355 9.12 -4.19 6.73
C THR A 355 7.90 -5.12 6.53
N PRO A 356 8.06 -6.30 5.91
CA PRO A 356 6.95 -7.20 5.61
C PRO A 356 6.15 -7.64 6.84
N ASN A 357 6.80 -7.71 8.01
CA ASN A 357 6.19 -8.22 9.23
C ASN A 357 5.46 -7.16 10.09
N ASP A 358 5.23 -5.97 9.56
CA ASP A 358 4.66 -4.86 10.33
C ASP A 358 3.14 -5.00 10.57
N ARG A 359 2.48 -5.86 9.76
CA ARG A 359 1.04 -6.14 9.82
C ARG A 359 0.75 -7.64 9.67
N PRO A 360 1.25 -8.48 10.60
CA PRO A 360 1.19 -9.93 10.46
C PRO A 360 -0.24 -10.48 10.53
N ILE A 361 -1.18 -9.74 11.08
CA ILE A 361 -2.55 -10.21 11.30
C ILE A 361 -3.34 -10.14 10.01
N VAL A 362 -3.36 -8.98 9.37
CA VAL A 362 -4.08 -8.81 8.10
C VAL A 362 -3.44 -9.65 6.98
N GLU A 363 -2.11 -9.83 6.99
CA GLU A 363 -1.44 -10.71 6.03
C GLU A 363 -1.83 -12.19 6.22
N ARG A 364 -1.91 -12.67 7.47
CA ARG A 364 -2.40 -14.03 7.76
C ARG A 364 -3.85 -14.23 7.38
N PHE A 365 -4.67 -13.21 7.59
CA PHE A 365 -6.06 -13.23 7.14
C PHE A 365 -6.15 -13.38 5.62
N PHE A 366 -5.40 -12.61 4.84
CA PHE A 366 -5.39 -12.76 3.39
C PHE A 366 -4.89 -14.14 2.95
N LEU A 367 -3.87 -14.68 3.62
CA LEU A 367 -3.40 -16.05 3.35
C LEU A 367 -4.50 -17.08 3.61
N TYR A 368 -5.20 -16.98 4.74
CA TYR A 368 -6.36 -17.82 5.05
C TYR A 368 -7.42 -17.71 3.96
N LEU A 369 -7.73 -16.50 3.53
CA LEU A 369 -8.75 -16.24 2.53
C LEU A 369 -8.39 -16.88 1.19
N VAL A 370 -7.16 -16.70 0.72
CA VAL A 370 -6.68 -17.35 -0.52
C VAL A 370 -6.76 -18.87 -0.43
N GLN A 371 -6.39 -19.45 0.70
CA GLN A 371 -6.42 -20.91 0.90
C GLN A 371 -7.84 -21.48 0.97
N ASN A 372 -8.76 -20.75 1.61
CA ASN A 372 -10.12 -21.24 1.87
C ASN A 372 -11.15 -20.80 0.84
N PHE A 373 -10.85 -19.75 0.07
CA PHE A 373 -11.75 -19.26 -0.97
C PHE A 373 -12.11 -20.35 -1.98
N SER A 374 -11.13 -21.11 -2.45
CA SER A 374 -11.34 -22.21 -3.41
C SER A 374 -12.22 -23.35 -2.88
N HIS A 375 -12.29 -23.51 -1.55
CA HIS A 375 -13.13 -24.54 -0.92
C HIS A 375 -14.60 -24.17 -0.81
N ARG A 376 -14.91 -22.86 -0.77
CA ARG A 376 -16.27 -22.35 -0.56
C ARG A 376 -17.00 -22.00 -1.84
N VAL A 377 -16.25 -21.60 -2.86
CA VAL A 377 -16.80 -21.18 -4.16
C VAL A 377 -17.40 -22.35 -4.96
N ILE A 378 -17.10 -23.59 -4.58
CA ILE A 378 -17.68 -24.75 -5.25
C ILE A 378 -18.03 -25.76 -4.19
N GLY A 379 -19.30 -26.16 -4.21
CA GLY A 379 -19.81 -27.26 -3.41
C GLY A 379 -18.90 -28.45 -3.54
N THR A 380 -18.14 -28.70 -2.48
CA THR A 380 -17.02 -29.63 -2.47
C THR A 380 -17.49 -31.06 -2.44
N THR A 381 -17.16 -31.78 -3.47
CA THR A 381 -16.96 -33.22 -3.37
C THR A 381 -15.62 -33.55 -4.00
N GLY A 382 -14.58 -33.72 -3.15
CA GLY A 382 -13.33 -34.39 -3.55
C GLY A 382 -12.16 -33.49 -3.98
N SER A 383 -10.96 -34.07 -3.90
CA SER A 383 -9.67 -33.44 -4.16
C SER A 383 -9.41 -33.04 -5.64
N GLU A 384 -10.14 -33.61 -6.56
CA GLU A 384 -10.00 -33.33 -8.01
C GLU A 384 -10.64 -32.00 -8.42
N SER A 385 -11.67 -31.56 -7.71
CA SER A 385 -12.33 -30.28 -7.99
C SER A 385 -11.46 -29.06 -7.71
N LYS A 386 -10.45 -29.16 -6.86
CA LYS A 386 -9.56 -28.06 -6.49
C LYS A 386 -8.69 -27.55 -7.63
N ASP A 387 -8.21 -28.45 -8.46
CA ASP A 387 -7.30 -28.08 -9.57
C ASP A 387 -8.07 -27.45 -10.73
N GLU A 388 -9.28 -27.92 -11.01
CA GLU A 388 -10.14 -27.33 -12.03
C GLU A 388 -10.56 -25.90 -11.66
N ILE A 389 -10.89 -25.65 -10.41
CA ILE A 389 -11.30 -24.33 -9.92
C ILE A 389 -10.13 -23.37 -9.95
N LYS A 390 -8.98 -23.81 -9.42
CA LYS A 390 -7.76 -23.03 -9.44
C LYS A 390 -7.35 -22.70 -10.89
N ALA A 391 -7.53 -23.63 -11.80
CA ALA A 391 -7.32 -23.42 -13.22
C ALA A 391 -8.32 -22.43 -13.82
N ARG A 392 -9.60 -22.45 -13.40
CA ARG A 392 -10.67 -21.54 -13.87
C ARG A 392 -10.48 -20.12 -13.34
N LEU A 393 -10.07 -19.97 -12.09
CA LEU A 393 -9.81 -18.69 -11.44
C LEU A 393 -8.45 -18.09 -11.82
N SER A 394 -7.55 -18.87 -12.42
CA SER A 394 -6.23 -18.39 -12.83
C SER A 394 -6.32 -17.37 -13.97
N PRO A 395 -5.59 -16.23 -13.89
CA PRO A 395 -5.52 -15.25 -14.98
C PRO A 395 -5.01 -15.82 -16.32
N LYS A 396 -4.32 -16.94 -16.28
CA LYS A 396 -3.74 -17.61 -17.47
C LYS A 396 -4.69 -18.64 -18.10
N SER A 397 -5.80 -18.97 -17.47
CA SER A 397 -6.76 -19.95 -17.99
C SER A 397 -7.43 -19.44 -19.27
N LYS A 398 -7.72 -20.36 -20.20
CA LYS A 398 -8.53 -20.14 -21.40
C LYS A 398 -10.00 -20.53 -21.20
N SER A 399 -10.47 -20.64 -19.96
CA SER A 399 -11.85 -21.03 -19.67
C SER A 399 -12.85 -20.09 -20.35
N PRO A 400 -13.97 -20.59 -20.88
CA PRO A 400 -15.03 -19.77 -21.44
C PRO A 400 -15.56 -18.76 -20.42
N LEU A 401 -15.97 -17.57 -20.86
CA LEU A 401 -16.48 -16.49 -19.99
C LEU A 401 -17.67 -16.97 -19.13
N LYS A 402 -18.52 -17.82 -19.68
CA LYS A 402 -19.67 -18.41 -18.95
C LYS A 402 -19.29 -19.19 -17.68
N MET A 403 -18.03 -19.65 -17.59
CA MET A 403 -17.52 -20.38 -16.43
C MET A 403 -16.82 -19.49 -15.41
N LEU A 404 -16.71 -18.19 -15.67
CA LEU A 404 -16.09 -17.24 -14.75
C LEU A 404 -17.15 -16.67 -13.78
N LEU A 405 -16.70 -16.35 -12.57
CA LEU A 405 -17.56 -15.69 -11.59
C LEU A 405 -17.87 -14.25 -12.02
N SER A 406 -19.10 -13.81 -11.75
CA SER A 406 -19.44 -12.39 -11.77
C SER A 406 -18.91 -11.68 -10.52
N LEU A 407 -18.98 -10.36 -10.52
CA LEU A 407 -18.58 -9.56 -9.35
C LEU A 407 -19.48 -9.85 -8.15
N ASP A 408 -20.80 -9.99 -8.36
CA ASP A 408 -21.76 -10.28 -7.30
C ASP A 408 -21.57 -11.69 -6.71
N GLU A 409 -21.25 -12.67 -7.55
CA GLU A 409 -20.91 -14.02 -7.11
C GLU A 409 -19.62 -14.03 -6.29
N LEU A 410 -18.62 -13.24 -6.71
CA LEU A 410 -17.39 -13.07 -5.95
C LEU A 410 -17.65 -12.40 -4.59
N GLU A 411 -18.43 -11.31 -4.55
CA GLU A 411 -18.76 -10.61 -3.31
C GLU A 411 -19.49 -11.54 -2.34
N SER A 412 -20.50 -12.29 -2.83
CA SER A 412 -21.22 -13.29 -2.05
C SER A 412 -20.29 -14.37 -1.48
N ALA A 413 -19.38 -14.90 -2.30
CA ALA A 413 -18.44 -15.92 -1.85
C ALA A 413 -17.45 -15.43 -0.80
N LEU A 414 -16.92 -14.22 -0.99
CA LEU A 414 -15.97 -13.61 -0.05
C LEU A 414 -16.64 -13.29 1.27
N ASP A 415 -17.87 -12.79 1.23
CA ASP A 415 -18.65 -12.49 2.44
C ASP A 415 -18.86 -13.74 3.30
N ILE A 416 -19.25 -14.86 2.66
CA ILE A 416 -19.41 -16.15 3.34
C ILE A 416 -18.09 -16.62 3.96
N VAL A 417 -16.96 -16.53 3.23
CA VAL A 417 -15.66 -16.98 3.73
C VAL A 417 -15.16 -16.10 4.88
N ILE A 418 -15.36 -14.80 4.81
CA ILE A 418 -14.97 -13.85 5.87
C ILE A 418 -15.85 -14.03 7.10
N SER A 419 -17.17 -14.17 6.91
CA SER A 419 -18.11 -14.50 7.98
C SER A 419 -17.72 -15.78 8.71
N ASP A 420 -17.36 -16.82 7.97
CA ASP A 420 -16.87 -18.11 8.51
C ASP A 420 -15.53 -17.97 9.26
N TYR A 421 -14.60 -17.14 8.75
CA TYR A 421 -13.36 -16.82 9.46
C TYR A 421 -13.63 -16.21 10.84
N ASN A 422 -14.56 -15.26 10.93
CA ASN A 422 -14.94 -14.63 12.19
C ASN A 422 -15.59 -15.59 13.19
N GLY A 423 -16.30 -16.62 12.69
CA GLY A 423 -16.98 -17.62 13.54
C GLY A 423 -16.13 -18.83 13.91
N ARG A 424 -14.88 -18.95 13.44
CA ARG A 424 -14.04 -20.11 13.72
C ARG A 424 -13.04 -19.87 14.83
N PRO A 425 -12.80 -20.86 15.71
CA PRO A 425 -11.77 -20.77 16.74
C PRO A 425 -10.36 -20.59 16.16
N HIS A 426 -9.59 -19.67 16.73
CA HIS A 426 -8.21 -19.39 16.36
C HIS A 426 -7.25 -19.65 17.51
N SER A 427 -6.20 -20.44 17.27
CA SER A 427 -5.20 -20.78 18.30
C SER A 427 -4.47 -19.56 18.88
N ALA A 428 -4.27 -18.52 18.07
CA ALA A 428 -3.61 -17.29 18.49
C ALA A 428 -4.40 -16.43 19.49
N ILE A 429 -5.69 -16.71 19.67
CA ILE A 429 -6.59 -16.06 20.64
C ILE A 429 -7.23 -17.10 21.57
N GLN A 430 -6.41 -18.05 22.04
CA GLN A 430 -6.81 -19.08 23.00
C GLN A 430 -8.00 -19.94 22.54
N ASN A 431 -8.09 -20.20 21.23
CA ASN A 431 -9.18 -20.94 20.60
C ASN A 431 -10.58 -20.30 20.71
N HIS A 432 -10.66 -19.00 20.99
CA HIS A 432 -11.91 -18.26 20.78
C HIS A 432 -12.18 -18.03 19.30
N ALA A 433 -13.44 -17.92 18.92
CA ALA A 433 -13.79 -17.37 17.64
C ALA A 433 -13.62 -15.82 17.68
N PRO A 434 -13.07 -15.20 16.64
CA PRO A 434 -12.86 -13.75 16.58
C PRO A 434 -14.11 -12.93 16.93
N LEU A 435 -15.25 -13.30 16.36
CA LEU A 435 -16.52 -12.62 16.60
C LEU A 435 -16.98 -12.78 18.05
N ASP A 436 -16.90 -14.00 18.59
CA ASP A 436 -17.30 -14.27 19.97
C ASP A 436 -16.45 -13.50 20.96
N LEU A 437 -15.12 -13.48 20.74
CA LEU A 437 -14.20 -12.73 21.59
C LEU A 437 -14.49 -11.23 21.53
N TYR A 438 -14.74 -10.69 20.31
CA TYR A 438 -15.08 -9.29 20.12
C TYR A 438 -16.36 -8.91 20.87
N LEU A 439 -17.44 -9.67 20.67
CA LEU A 439 -18.74 -9.41 21.30
C LEU A 439 -18.70 -9.60 22.83
N LEU A 440 -17.97 -10.61 23.32
CA LEU A 440 -17.75 -10.81 24.74
C LEU A 440 -17.05 -9.62 25.38
N ARG A 441 -15.96 -9.15 24.76
CA ARG A 441 -15.22 -7.98 25.26
C ARG A 441 -16.05 -6.70 25.15
N LEU A 442 -16.84 -6.54 24.09
CA LEU A 442 -17.74 -5.40 23.93
C LEU A 442 -18.78 -5.33 25.05
N SER A 443 -19.40 -6.48 25.37
CA SER A 443 -20.42 -6.56 26.43
C SER A 443 -19.83 -6.44 27.87
N ALA A 444 -18.59 -6.81 28.05
CA ALA A 444 -17.90 -6.75 29.37
C ALA A 444 -17.35 -5.35 29.70
N ARG A 445 -17.43 -4.38 28.78
CA ARG A 445 -16.91 -3.03 29.02
C ARG A 445 -17.75 -2.27 30.03
N ALA A 446 -17.07 -1.64 31.00
CA ALA A 446 -17.73 -0.77 31.98
C ALA A 446 -18.23 0.56 31.37
N LEU A 447 -17.56 1.04 30.31
CA LEU A 447 -17.94 2.22 29.56
C LEU A 447 -18.23 1.83 28.11
N PRO A 448 -19.26 2.38 27.50
CA PRO A 448 -19.55 2.14 26.08
C PRO A 448 -18.37 2.64 25.22
N PRO A 449 -18.03 1.94 24.13
CA PRO A 449 -17.02 2.40 23.21
C PRO A 449 -17.45 3.71 22.51
N ASN A 450 -16.48 4.45 21.98
CA ASN A 450 -16.77 5.62 21.19
C ASN A 450 -17.60 5.22 19.95
N THR A 451 -18.66 5.96 19.72
CA THR A 451 -19.57 5.74 18.58
C THR A 451 -19.45 6.88 17.59
N LEU A 452 -19.42 6.56 16.30
CA LEU A 452 -19.43 7.57 15.26
C LEU A 452 -20.66 8.48 15.39
N PRO A 453 -20.50 9.82 15.45
CA PRO A 453 -21.65 10.74 15.52
C PRO A 453 -22.63 10.51 14.39
N VAL A 454 -23.94 10.55 14.68
CA VAL A 454 -25.03 10.26 13.73
C VAL A 454 -24.91 11.05 12.43
N ARG A 455 -24.48 12.32 12.51
CA ARG A 455 -24.23 13.17 11.33
C ARG A 455 -23.21 12.61 10.34
N PHE A 456 -22.38 11.65 10.74
CA PHE A 456 -21.39 10.98 9.89
C PHE A 456 -21.74 9.54 9.54
N GLN A 457 -22.86 9.02 10.06
CA GLN A 457 -23.31 7.63 9.82
C GLN A 457 -23.93 7.43 8.43
N HIS A 458 -23.26 7.96 7.39
CA HIS A 458 -23.63 7.76 5.99
C HIS A 458 -22.39 7.77 5.09
N GLU A 459 -22.42 7.03 4.00
CA GLU A 459 -21.26 6.83 3.11
C GLU A 459 -20.70 8.15 2.55
N ALA A 460 -21.57 9.08 2.22
CA ALA A 460 -21.16 10.38 1.70
C ALA A 460 -20.25 11.16 2.66
N ALA A 461 -20.38 10.94 3.98
CA ALA A 461 -19.47 11.54 4.96
C ALA A 461 -18.02 11.07 4.78
N PHE A 462 -17.78 9.90 4.22
CA PHE A 462 -16.45 9.33 3.99
C PHE A 462 -15.93 9.66 2.59
N THR A 463 -16.77 9.57 1.58
CA THR A 463 -16.37 9.56 0.17
C THR A 463 -16.46 10.92 -0.51
N LYS A 464 -17.22 11.89 0.03
CA LYS A 464 -17.30 13.24 -0.53
C LYS A 464 -16.09 14.10 -0.15
N VAL A 465 -15.61 14.84 -1.15
CA VAL A 465 -14.48 15.77 -1.05
C VAL A 465 -15.01 17.20 -1.10
N ARG A 466 -14.42 18.09 -0.30
CA ARG A 466 -14.74 19.52 -0.30
C ARG A 466 -13.56 20.31 -0.89
N GLU A 467 -13.88 21.24 -1.79
CA GLU A 467 -12.91 22.15 -2.40
C GLU A 467 -13.49 23.57 -2.47
N ILE A 468 -12.62 24.57 -2.23
CA ILE A 468 -13.00 25.97 -2.41
C ILE A 468 -12.85 26.33 -3.89
N LYS A 469 -13.92 26.87 -4.49
CA LYS A 469 -13.93 27.36 -5.86
C LYS A 469 -14.46 28.79 -5.93
N THR A 470 -13.98 29.55 -6.93
CA THR A 470 -14.48 30.90 -7.18
C THR A 470 -15.59 30.86 -8.23
N VAL A 471 -16.70 31.49 -7.93
CA VAL A 471 -17.82 31.68 -8.87
C VAL A 471 -17.38 32.61 -10.00
N LYS A 472 -17.62 32.20 -11.24
CA LYS A 472 -17.34 32.98 -12.46
C LYS A 472 -18.65 33.34 -13.16
N THR A 473 -18.64 34.44 -13.88
CA THR A 473 -19.74 34.86 -14.77
C THR A 473 -19.27 34.97 -16.20
N ASN A 474 -20.18 34.73 -17.13
CA ASN A 474 -19.95 34.97 -18.54
C ASN A 474 -21.27 35.38 -19.20
N ALA A 475 -21.33 36.62 -19.69
CA ALA A 475 -22.51 37.18 -20.37
C ALA A 475 -22.95 36.36 -21.61
N LYS A 476 -22.00 35.75 -22.33
CA LYS A 476 -22.28 34.92 -23.52
C LYS A 476 -22.99 33.60 -23.18
N TYR A 477 -22.85 33.10 -21.96
CA TYR A 477 -23.38 31.80 -21.53
C TYR A 477 -24.47 31.91 -20.45
N GLY A 478 -25.01 33.13 -20.22
CA GLY A 478 -26.24 33.32 -19.45
C GLY A 478 -26.12 33.00 -17.95
N GLY A 479 -25.11 33.55 -17.24
CA GLY A 479 -25.15 33.50 -15.78
C GLY A 479 -23.86 33.09 -15.09
N ALA A 480 -24.01 32.80 -13.81
CA ALA A 480 -22.92 32.38 -12.94
C ALA A 480 -22.64 30.86 -13.04
N PHE A 481 -21.38 30.45 -12.90
CA PHE A 481 -20.97 29.04 -12.96
C PHE A 481 -19.70 28.81 -12.15
N ILE A 482 -19.44 27.54 -11.85
CA ILE A 482 -18.19 27.06 -11.27
C ILE A 482 -17.51 26.15 -12.28
N ASN A 483 -16.22 26.38 -12.54
CA ASN A 483 -15.39 25.47 -13.33
C ASN A 483 -14.93 24.32 -12.45
N PHE A 484 -15.31 23.10 -12.81
CA PHE A 484 -14.88 21.89 -12.14
C PHE A 484 -14.80 20.73 -13.14
N ALA A 485 -13.80 19.86 -13.01
CA ALA A 485 -13.59 18.68 -13.85
C ALA A 485 -13.74 18.97 -15.37
N TYR A 486 -13.16 20.06 -15.86
CA TYR A 486 -13.25 20.57 -17.24
C TYR A 486 -14.64 21.00 -17.74
N GLN A 487 -15.66 21.01 -16.85
CA GLN A 487 -17.01 21.43 -17.18
C GLN A 487 -17.43 22.68 -16.39
N LYS A 488 -18.48 23.37 -16.87
CA LYS A 488 -19.09 24.51 -16.22
C LYS A 488 -20.34 24.06 -15.48
N TYR A 489 -20.25 23.97 -14.18
CA TYR A 489 -21.37 23.58 -13.32
C TYR A 489 -22.24 24.79 -13.03
N ARG A 490 -23.55 24.66 -13.23
CA ARG A 490 -24.53 25.75 -13.14
C ARG A 490 -25.81 25.27 -12.45
N ASN A 491 -26.48 26.24 -11.87
CA ASN A 491 -27.89 26.21 -11.51
C ASN A 491 -28.35 27.67 -11.38
N PRO A 492 -29.18 28.19 -12.29
CA PRO A 492 -29.62 29.61 -12.26
C PRO A 492 -30.38 29.98 -10.99
N ASP A 493 -31.08 29.03 -10.35
CA ASP A 493 -31.83 29.26 -9.13
C ASP A 493 -30.94 29.41 -7.91
N VAL A 494 -29.74 28.79 -7.96
CA VAL A 494 -28.75 28.75 -6.90
C VAL A 494 -27.63 29.79 -7.06
N LEU A 495 -27.04 29.87 -8.28
CA LEU A 495 -25.98 30.80 -8.61
C LEU A 495 -26.51 31.98 -9.44
N ARG A 496 -26.66 33.12 -8.78
CA ARG A 496 -27.07 34.36 -9.46
C ARG A 496 -25.87 35.18 -9.92
N GLY A 497 -26.10 36.11 -10.84
CA GLY A 497 -25.04 36.94 -11.44
C GLY A 497 -24.24 37.78 -10.42
N ASN A 498 -24.86 38.17 -9.31
CA ASN A 498 -24.22 38.92 -8.21
C ASN A 498 -23.24 38.07 -7.36
N SER A 499 -23.19 36.74 -7.56
CA SER A 499 -22.27 35.85 -6.85
C SER A 499 -20.87 35.82 -7.49
N ALA A 500 -20.60 36.58 -8.57
CA ALA A 500 -19.31 36.59 -9.26
C ALA A 500 -18.16 37.01 -8.32
N GLY A 501 -17.08 36.26 -8.36
CA GLY A 501 -15.91 36.49 -7.53
C GLY A 501 -15.98 35.91 -6.11
N GLN A 502 -17.16 35.47 -5.66
CA GLN A 502 -17.32 34.85 -4.34
C GLN A 502 -16.58 33.50 -4.31
N LYS A 503 -15.96 33.23 -3.17
CA LYS A 503 -15.39 31.90 -2.86
C LYS A 503 -16.46 31.08 -2.19
N MET A 504 -16.76 29.93 -2.76
CA MET A 504 -17.75 28.98 -2.24
C MET A 504 -17.12 27.60 -2.15
N ILE A 505 -17.68 26.74 -1.31
CA ILE A 505 -17.22 25.36 -1.16
C ILE A 505 -18.07 24.48 -2.07
N ILE A 506 -17.43 23.66 -2.89
CA ILE A 506 -18.10 22.56 -3.57
C ILE A 506 -17.86 21.26 -2.81
N GLU A 507 -18.88 20.43 -2.70
CA GLU A 507 -18.80 19.11 -2.15
C GLU A 507 -19.25 18.09 -3.20
N TYR A 508 -18.41 17.10 -3.49
CA TYR A 508 -18.64 16.13 -4.57
C TYR A 508 -18.11 14.75 -4.24
N SER A 509 -18.70 13.73 -4.84
CA SER A 509 -18.14 12.38 -4.84
C SER A 509 -17.18 12.20 -6.01
N ARG A 510 -16.00 11.60 -5.78
CA ARG A 510 -15.10 11.25 -6.89
C ARG A 510 -15.65 10.15 -7.79
N ARG A 511 -16.63 9.37 -7.31
CA ARG A 511 -17.30 8.31 -8.05
C ARG A 511 -18.46 8.84 -8.90
N ASP A 512 -19.04 9.99 -8.49
CA ASP A 512 -20.13 10.63 -9.22
C ASP A 512 -19.94 12.15 -9.21
N VAL A 513 -19.72 12.70 -10.40
CA VAL A 513 -19.59 14.13 -10.65
C VAL A 513 -20.66 14.63 -11.63
N SER A 514 -21.70 13.86 -11.90
CA SER A 514 -22.86 14.31 -12.68
C SER A 514 -23.60 15.46 -12.01
N SER A 515 -23.43 15.62 -10.71
CA SER A 515 -23.87 16.77 -9.92
C SER A 515 -22.87 17.04 -8.78
N ILE A 516 -22.86 18.27 -8.26
CA ILE A 516 -22.07 18.66 -7.09
C ILE A 516 -22.91 19.52 -6.16
N ASN A 517 -22.68 19.40 -4.86
CA ASN A 517 -23.30 20.26 -3.87
C ASN A 517 -22.53 21.59 -3.78
N LEU A 518 -23.24 22.69 -3.65
CA LEU A 518 -22.70 24.00 -3.35
C LEU A 518 -22.97 24.33 -1.87
N LEU A 519 -21.93 24.73 -1.18
CA LEU A 519 -21.98 25.15 0.21
C LEU A 519 -21.45 26.58 0.30
N ASP A 520 -21.94 27.36 1.28
CA ASP A 520 -21.42 28.68 1.59
C ASP A 520 -20.03 28.59 2.29
N GLU A 521 -19.48 29.73 2.65
CA GLU A 521 -18.19 29.82 3.37
C GLU A 521 -18.22 29.16 4.76
N PHE A 522 -19.41 29.00 5.36
CA PHE A 522 -19.63 28.34 6.64
C PHE A 522 -19.92 26.84 6.51
N GLY A 523 -19.95 26.31 5.28
CA GLY A 523 -20.25 24.90 5.00
C GLY A 523 -21.73 24.55 4.99
N ARG A 524 -22.64 25.52 4.98
CA ARG A 524 -24.09 25.30 4.89
C ARG A 524 -24.47 25.04 3.45
N PHE A 525 -25.39 24.10 3.23
CA PHE A 525 -25.89 23.73 1.91
C PHE A 525 -26.67 24.88 1.26
N VAL A 526 -26.30 25.23 0.03
CA VAL A 526 -26.91 26.28 -0.78
C VAL A 526 -27.76 25.69 -1.92
N GLY A 527 -27.28 24.61 -2.53
CA GLY A 527 -28.00 23.94 -3.62
C GLY A 527 -27.11 22.99 -4.41
N VAL A 528 -27.68 22.42 -5.46
CA VAL A 528 -27.00 21.47 -6.36
C VAL A 528 -26.67 22.16 -7.69
N LEU A 529 -25.44 21.94 -8.17
CA LEU A 529 -25.01 22.41 -9.49
C LEU A 529 -24.78 21.20 -10.40
N THR A 530 -25.13 21.37 -11.69
CA THR A 530 -24.96 20.33 -12.72
C THR A 530 -24.14 20.84 -13.90
N PRO A 531 -23.34 19.97 -14.55
CA PRO A 531 -22.69 20.30 -15.81
C PRO A 531 -23.72 20.26 -16.95
N PRO A 532 -23.38 20.79 -18.15
CA PRO A 532 -24.28 20.68 -19.30
C PRO A 532 -24.43 19.22 -19.76
N PRO A 533 -25.56 18.85 -20.40
CA PRO A 533 -25.68 17.56 -21.07
C PRO A 533 -24.54 17.34 -22.09
N PRO A 534 -24.09 16.10 -22.30
CA PRO A 534 -24.59 14.87 -21.69
C PRO A 534 -23.96 14.53 -20.33
N TYR A 535 -23.06 15.35 -19.79
CA TYR A 535 -22.37 15.08 -18.52
C TYR A 535 -23.29 15.04 -17.30
N SER A 536 -24.48 15.63 -17.37
CA SER A 536 -25.46 15.59 -16.27
C SER A 536 -26.43 14.42 -16.36
N THR A 537 -26.42 13.63 -17.44
CA THR A 537 -27.48 12.64 -17.70
C THR A 537 -27.32 11.33 -16.90
N THR A 538 -26.09 10.96 -16.60
CA THR A 538 -25.77 9.71 -15.90
C THR A 538 -24.61 9.90 -14.94
N ALA A 539 -24.68 9.22 -13.82
CA ALA A 539 -23.60 9.24 -12.83
C ALA A 539 -22.30 8.64 -13.40
N HIS A 540 -21.18 9.30 -13.14
CA HIS A 540 -19.87 8.88 -13.63
C HIS A 540 -18.74 9.53 -12.82
N SER A 541 -17.56 8.87 -12.82
CA SER A 541 -16.45 9.29 -11.98
C SER A 541 -15.77 10.59 -12.50
N TYR A 542 -15.16 11.32 -11.56
CA TYR A 542 -14.28 12.48 -11.84
C TYR A 542 -13.20 12.16 -12.87
N LYS A 543 -12.58 10.97 -12.76
CA LYS A 543 -11.52 10.55 -13.67
C LYS A 543 -12.05 10.36 -15.09
N LEU A 544 -13.18 9.66 -15.22
CA LEU A 544 -13.80 9.43 -16.52
C LEU A 544 -14.22 10.73 -17.19
N GLN A 545 -14.87 11.64 -16.46
CA GLN A 545 -15.22 12.97 -16.99
C GLN A 545 -14.01 13.73 -17.49
N THR A 546 -12.93 13.70 -16.73
CA THR A 546 -11.67 14.38 -17.07
C THR A 546 -11.05 13.83 -18.36
N GLU A 547 -11.01 12.50 -18.49
CA GLU A 547 -10.47 11.82 -19.67
C GLU A 547 -11.30 12.14 -20.92
N ILE A 548 -12.62 12.01 -20.82
CA ILE A 548 -13.52 12.29 -21.95
C ILE A 548 -13.51 13.78 -22.32
N SER A 549 -13.53 14.68 -21.34
CA SER A 549 -13.44 16.12 -21.62
C SER A 549 -12.15 16.51 -22.34
N LYS A 550 -11.03 15.86 -22.02
CA LYS A 550 -9.77 16.01 -22.77
C LYS A 550 -9.90 15.47 -24.19
N ALA A 551 -10.43 14.26 -24.36
CA ALA A 551 -10.60 13.67 -25.68
C ALA A 551 -11.51 14.52 -26.59
N VAL A 552 -12.57 15.13 -26.03
CA VAL A 552 -13.42 16.08 -26.75
C VAL A 552 -12.64 17.33 -27.13
N LYS A 553 -11.85 17.89 -26.22
CA LYS A 553 -11.04 19.08 -26.47
C LYS A 553 -9.97 18.83 -27.55
N ASP A 554 -9.38 17.64 -27.54
CA ASP A 554 -8.34 17.24 -28.50
C ASP A 554 -8.93 16.72 -29.83
N GLY A 555 -10.26 16.79 -30.00
CA GLY A 555 -10.96 16.38 -31.23
C GLY A 555 -11.02 14.86 -31.45
N GLN A 556 -10.59 14.06 -30.48
CA GLN A 556 -10.56 12.61 -30.60
C GLN A 556 -11.93 11.95 -30.34
N PHE A 557 -12.85 12.69 -29.71
CA PHE A 557 -14.16 12.20 -29.34
C PHE A 557 -15.24 13.27 -29.58
N ARG A 558 -16.42 12.83 -30.02
CA ARG A 558 -17.62 13.65 -30.16
C ARG A 558 -18.84 12.88 -29.64
N PHE A 559 -19.71 13.57 -28.94
CA PHE A 559 -21.01 13.03 -28.58
C PHE A 559 -21.95 13.04 -29.80
N SER A 560 -22.81 12.03 -29.88
CA SER A 560 -23.94 12.00 -30.81
C SER A 560 -25.15 12.69 -30.18
N ASP A 561 -26.09 13.12 -31.00
CA ASP A 561 -27.33 13.76 -30.53
C ASP A 561 -28.12 12.76 -29.67
N ASN A 562 -28.63 13.22 -28.52
CA ASN A 562 -29.42 12.44 -27.55
C ASN A 562 -28.72 11.21 -26.94
N GLU A 563 -27.43 11.09 -27.07
CA GLU A 563 -26.65 10.00 -26.46
C GLU A 563 -26.35 10.30 -24.98
N SER A 564 -26.58 9.34 -24.09
CA SER A 564 -26.16 9.47 -22.69
C SER A 564 -24.64 9.48 -22.57
N PHE A 565 -24.10 10.08 -21.49
CA PHE A 565 -22.67 10.13 -21.26
C PHE A 565 -22.04 8.73 -21.27
N ILE A 566 -22.67 7.77 -20.58
CA ILE A 566 -22.15 6.40 -20.47
C ILE A 566 -22.20 5.64 -21.80
N GLU A 567 -23.26 5.79 -22.58
CA GLU A 567 -23.34 5.16 -23.91
C GLU A 567 -22.29 5.71 -24.85
N ALA A 568 -22.08 7.02 -24.84
CA ALA A 568 -21.03 7.65 -25.60
C ALA A 568 -19.62 7.13 -25.23
N VAL A 569 -19.35 7.03 -23.94
CA VAL A 569 -18.09 6.49 -23.43
C VAL A 569 -17.94 5.00 -23.77
N ARG A 570 -19.01 4.22 -23.64
CA ARG A 570 -19.04 2.82 -24.04
C ARG A 570 -18.67 2.69 -25.52
N ARG A 571 -19.29 3.46 -26.39
CA ARG A 571 -18.98 3.52 -27.83
C ARG A 571 -17.53 3.89 -28.10
N PHE A 572 -16.96 4.82 -27.35
CA PHE A 572 -15.57 5.28 -27.53
C PHE A 572 -14.54 4.28 -27.02
N GLN A 573 -14.72 3.77 -25.81
CA GLN A 573 -13.73 2.90 -25.16
C GLN A 573 -13.84 1.44 -25.59
N LEU A 574 -15.03 0.98 -25.94
CA LEU A 574 -15.31 -0.40 -26.30
C LEU A 574 -15.43 -0.61 -27.82
N LYS A 575 -14.94 0.32 -28.65
CA LYS A 575 -14.90 0.19 -30.10
C LYS A 575 -13.95 -0.92 -30.54
N GLY A 576 -14.46 -1.93 -31.28
CA GLY A 576 -13.69 -2.97 -31.95
C GLY A 576 -14.08 -4.38 -31.56
N ASN A 577 -13.82 -5.35 -32.46
CA ASN A 577 -14.18 -6.76 -32.29
C ASN A 577 -13.40 -7.48 -31.17
N THR A 578 -12.40 -6.83 -30.59
CA THR A 578 -11.60 -7.40 -29.49
C THR A 578 -11.32 -6.31 -28.45
N ILE A 579 -12.16 -6.25 -27.43
CA ILE A 579 -11.98 -5.31 -26.32
C ILE A 579 -10.86 -5.83 -25.43
N SER A 580 -9.83 -5.02 -25.19
CA SER A 580 -8.79 -5.43 -24.24
C SER A 580 -9.37 -5.47 -22.82
N ARG A 581 -9.06 -6.54 -22.07
CA ARG A 581 -9.46 -6.74 -20.67
C ARG A 581 -9.14 -5.51 -19.79
N ALA A 582 -8.02 -4.85 -20.07
CA ALA A 582 -7.63 -3.63 -19.35
C ALA A 582 -8.59 -2.46 -19.60
N ARG A 583 -9.10 -2.29 -20.83
CA ARG A 583 -10.08 -1.25 -21.16
C ARG A 583 -11.43 -1.53 -20.51
N ALA A 584 -11.90 -2.76 -20.57
CA ALA A 584 -13.13 -3.17 -19.90
C ALA A 584 -13.03 -2.95 -18.38
N THR A 585 -11.94 -3.39 -17.75
CA THR A 585 -11.72 -3.20 -16.31
C THR A 585 -11.70 -1.70 -15.94
N ASN A 586 -11.06 -0.85 -16.75
CA ASN A 586 -11.03 0.59 -16.48
C ASN A 586 -12.40 1.24 -16.66
N PHE A 587 -13.16 0.83 -17.67
CA PHE A 587 -14.53 1.30 -17.90
C PHE A 587 -15.42 0.98 -16.70
N TYR A 588 -15.49 -0.28 -16.30
CA TYR A 588 -16.36 -0.71 -15.19
C TYR A 588 -15.89 -0.23 -13.81
N LYS A 589 -14.61 0.04 -13.60
CA LYS A 589 -14.15 0.74 -12.40
C LYS A 589 -14.81 2.11 -12.23
N HIS A 590 -15.11 2.80 -13.33
CA HIS A 590 -15.60 4.18 -13.31
C HIS A 590 -17.09 4.34 -13.58
N VAL A 591 -17.76 3.25 -13.99
CA VAL A 591 -19.17 3.21 -14.35
C VAL A 591 -19.93 2.18 -13.48
N GLY A 592 -19.35 1.02 -13.19
CA GLY A 592 -20.03 -0.12 -12.58
C GLY A 592 -20.61 0.12 -11.18
N ASP A 593 -19.99 0.96 -10.37
CA ASP A 593 -20.47 1.26 -9.01
C ASP A 593 -21.77 2.09 -8.98
N VAL A 594 -22.16 2.63 -10.11
CA VAL A 594 -23.28 3.56 -10.21
C VAL A 594 -24.53 2.88 -10.78
N SER A 595 -24.35 1.88 -11.64
CA SER A 595 -25.48 1.19 -12.31
C SER A 595 -26.19 0.19 -11.41
N SER A 596 -25.59 -0.25 -10.31
CA SER A 596 -26.17 -1.22 -9.36
C SER A 596 -26.89 -0.59 -8.17
N ARG A 597 -26.89 0.74 -8.04
CA ARG A 597 -27.62 1.41 -6.96
C ARG A 597 -29.04 1.72 -7.42
N PRO A 598 -30.08 1.36 -6.64
CA PRO A 598 -31.39 1.96 -6.83
C PRO A 598 -31.25 3.49 -6.69
N PRO A 599 -32.07 4.30 -7.39
CA PRO A 599 -32.04 5.74 -7.21
C PRO A 599 -32.13 6.03 -5.72
N VAL A 600 -31.19 6.82 -5.22
CA VAL A 600 -31.23 7.28 -3.83
C VAL A 600 -32.53 8.04 -3.68
N GLU A 601 -33.52 7.45 -3.00
CA GLU A 601 -34.59 8.24 -2.45
C GLU A 601 -33.92 9.34 -1.64
N GLU A 602 -34.20 10.58 -1.99
CA GLU A 602 -33.78 11.74 -1.22
C GLU A 602 -34.26 11.51 0.21
N THR A 603 -33.41 10.96 1.04
CA THR A 603 -33.62 10.95 2.47
C THR A 603 -33.53 12.42 2.86
N THR A 604 -34.70 13.06 2.90
CA THR A 604 -34.87 14.33 3.59
C THR A 604 -34.25 14.11 4.97
N LEU A 605 -33.10 14.73 5.23
CA LEU A 605 -32.52 14.77 6.56
C LEU A 605 -33.64 15.20 7.52
N PRO A 606 -33.88 14.49 8.62
CA PRO A 606 -34.80 14.95 9.62
C PRO A 606 -34.38 16.37 9.98
N ALA A 607 -35.34 17.31 9.89
CA ALA A 607 -35.10 18.68 10.30
C ALA A 607 -34.50 18.63 11.71
N GLU A 608 -33.38 19.30 11.92
CA GLU A 608 -32.82 19.47 13.27
C GLU A 608 -33.93 20.02 14.15
N PRO A 609 -34.19 19.42 15.31
CA PRO A 609 -35.14 20.01 16.24
C PRO A 609 -34.59 21.40 16.62
N GLU A 610 -35.39 22.43 16.40
CA GLU A 610 -35.06 23.78 16.84
C GLU A 610 -34.62 23.72 18.31
N PRO A 611 -33.52 24.37 18.69
CA PRO A 611 -33.09 24.40 20.08
C PRO A 611 -34.22 25.08 20.89
N GLN A 612 -34.97 24.30 21.68
CA GLN A 612 -35.85 24.83 22.67
C GLN A 612 -35.02 25.59 23.69
N HIS A 613 -35.04 26.91 23.59
CA HIS A 613 -34.54 27.79 24.65
C HIS A 613 -35.50 27.68 25.86
N ASP A 614 -35.29 26.64 26.67
CA ASP A 614 -35.78 26.67 28.02
C ASP A 614 -35.02 27.74 28.80
N ARG A 615 -35.68 28.88 28.97
CA ARG A 615 -35.26 29.90 29.92
C ARG A 615 -35.38 29.31 31.33
N VAL A 616 -34.26 28.74 31.82
CA VAL A 616 -34.10 28.41 33.21
C VAL A 616 -34.09 29.74 33.98
N LYS A 617 -35.21 30.03 34.63
CA LYS A 617 -35.29 31.10 35.62
C LYS A 617 -34.42 30.74 36.83
N LEU A 618 -33.28 31.34 36.92
CA LEU A 618 -32.47 31.36 38.14
C LEU A 618 -33.26 32.07 39.24
N SER A 619 -33.89 31.33 40.15
CA SER A 619 -34.41 31.88 41.39
C SER A 619 -33.51 31.46 42.56
N LYS A 620 -32.93 32.50 43.13
CA LYS A 620 -32.47 32.63 44.51
C LYS A 620 -31.25 31.81 44.99
N VAL A 621 -30.19 32.55 45.10
CA VAL A 621 -29.08 32.39 46.02
C VAL A 621 -29.53 32.11 47.43
N PHE A 622 -29.09 31.05 48.08
CA PHE A 622 -29.02 30.97 49.54
C PHE A 622 -27.57 31.07 49.96
N THR A 623 -27.27 32.19 50.65
CA THR A 623 -26.13 32.36 51.52
C THR A 623 -26.31 31.49 52.78
N PHE A 624 -25.30 30.68 53.08
CA PHE A 624 -24.78 30.45 54.45
C PHE A 624 -23.33 29.98 54.34
#